data_ac9d40f1f22944d15b6cdb80268a9a84
#
_entry.id   ac9d40f1f22944d15b6cdb80268a9a84
#
_cell.length_a   1.000
_cell.length_b   1.000
_cell.length_c   1.000
_cell.angle_alpha   90.00
_cell.angle_beta   90.00
_cell.angle_gamma   90.00
#
_symmetry.space_group_name_H-M   'P 1'
#
loop_
_entity.id
_entity.type
_entity.pdbx_description
1 polymer ?
#
loop_
_entity_poly.entity_id
_entity_poly.type
_entity_poly.pdbx_seq_one_letter_code
_entity_poly.pdbx_strand_id
1 'polypeptide(L)'
;PPDKDYNPNISTSEWKEFLQKDKEDYPETLEMLKVMYSLGGEATCKKLGEILDRHSSSCLNIGKNLGRRAKYKFNLAPYMDGKTERFFVIPFLGRRIYQDGKQLYSWKIRSELMEALKGMDLEKIQLGKQNTDISKNTILYGPPGTGKTYNTVMYAVAIIENKKLEDIKRE
;
A
#
# COMPACT_ATOMS: atom_id res chain seq x y z
N PRO A 1 11.74 13.06 -12.66
CA PRO A 1 11.64 11.66 -13.04
C PRO A 1 13.00 11.03 -12.80
N PRO A 2 13.03 9.76 -12.33
CA PRO A 2 14.30 9.06 -12.21
C PRO A 2 14.99 9.03 -13.58
N ASP A 3 16.31 9.01 -13.56
CA ASP A 3 17.09 8.79 -14.76
C ASP A 3 16.51 7.60 -15.52
N LYS A 4 16.30 7.76 -16.83
CA LYS A 4 15.72 6.69 -17.65
C LYS A 4 16.53 5.39 -17.58
N ASP A 5 17.79 5.49 -17.15
CA ASP A 5 18.75 4.39 -17.10
C ASP A 5 18.82 3.67 -15.75
N TYR A 6 18.10 4.17 -14.70
CA TYR A 6 18.09 3.47 -13.42
C TYR A 6 17.32 2.15 -13.53
N ASN A 7 18.03 1.04 -13.34
CA ASN A 7 17.46 -0.29 -13.24
C ASN A 7 17.93 -0.95 -11.92
N PRO A 8 17.02 -1.36 -11.03
CA PRO A 8 17.37 -2.08 -9.79
C PRO A 8 17.87 -3.51 -10.04
N ASN A 9 17.74 -4.04 -11.27
CA ASN A 9 18.14 -5.41 -11.64
C ASN A 9 17.56 -6.51 -10.75
N ILE A 10 16.35 -6.34 -10.26
CA ILE A 10 15.62 -7.37 -9.50
C ILE A 10 14.85 -8.22 -10.50
N SER A 11 15.11 -9.52 -10.54
CA SER A 11 14.44 -10.45 -11.44
C SER A 11 12.98 -10.72 -11.05
N THR A 12 12.20 -11.25 -11.97
CA THR A 12 10.81 -11.67 -11.74
C THR A 12 10.70 -12.70 -10.61
N SER A 13 11.62 -13.66 -10.53
CA SER A 13 11.63 -14.69 -9.47
C SER A 13 11.93 -14.09 -8.10
N GLU A 14 12.87 -13.16 -8.00
CA GLU A 14 13.20 -12.46 -6.76
C GLU A 14 12.04 -11.60 -6.28
N TRP A 15 11.36 -10.87 -7.18
CA TRP A 15 10.14 -10.14 -6.84
C TRP A 15 9.04 -11.05 -6.33
N LYS A 16 8.83 -12.20 -6.97
CA LYS A 16 7.82 -13.17 -6.55
C LYS A 16 8.10 -13.72 -5.16
N GLU A 17 9.34 -14.16 -4.89
CA GLU A 17 9.74 -14.63 -3.56
C GLU A 17 9.60 -13.54 -2.49
N PHE A 18 10.03 -12.33 -2.82
CA PHE A 18 9.93 -11.19 -1.92
C PHE A 18 8.47 -10.89 -1.55
N LEU A 19 7.58 -10.80 -2.53
CA LEU A 19 6.17 -10.51 -2.30
C LEU A 19 5.44 -11.63 -1.57
N GLN A 20 5.83 -12.90 -1.77
CA GLN A 20 5.26 -14.02 -1.03
C GLN A 20 5.56 -13.95 0.47
N LYS A 21 6.77 -13.51 0.84
CA LYS A 21 7.14 -13.27 2.25
C LYS A 21 6.51 -12.01 2.80
N ASP A 22 6.43 -10.96 1.99
CA ASP A 22 5.89 -9.64 2.37
C ASP A 22 4.37 -9.67 2.59
N LYS A 23 3.67 -10.69 2.06
CA LYS A 23 2.22 -10.83 2.07
C LYS A 23 1.60 -10.81 3.47
N GLU A 24 2.24 -11.45 4.44
CA GLU A 24 1.73 -11.56 5.80
C GLU A 24 1.99 -10.29 6.60
N ASP A 25 3.18 -9.71 6.43
CA ASP A 25 3.61 -8.55 7.20
C ASP A 25 3.06 -7.22 6.64
N TYR A 26 2.81 -7.16 5.32
CA TYR A 26 2.42 -5.92 4.61
C TYR A 26 1.31 -6.17 3.59
N PRO A 27 0.13 -6.64 4.01
CA PRO A 27 -0.97 -6.98 3.10
C PRO A 27 -1.43 -5.79 2.25
N GLU A 28 -1.33 -4.56 2.76
CA GLU A 28 -1.68 -3.34 2.05
C GLU A 28 -0.81 -3.08 0.81
N THR A 29 0.41 -3.63 0.80
CA THR A 29 1.30 -3.55 -0.38
C THR A 29 0.74 -4.36 -1.53
N LEU A 30 0.35 -5.61 -1.27
CA LEU A 30 -0.23 -6.48 -2.31
C LEU A 30 -1.61 -5.98 -2.75
N GLU A 31 -2.40 -5.44 -1.83
CA GLU A 31 -3.67 -4.81 -2.15
C GLU A 31 -3.49 -3.65 -3.15
N MET A 32 -2.55 -2.76 -2.89
CA MET A 32 -2.23 -1.66 -3.79
C MET A 32 -1.71 -2.17 -5.15
N LEU A 33 -0.82 -3.15 -5.15
CA LEU A 33 -0.27 -3.73 -6.37
C LEU A 33 -1.34 -4.47 -7.19
N LYS A 34 -2.29 -5.16 -6.53
CA LYS A 34 -3.44 -5.80 -7.19
C LYS A 34 -4.30 -4.78 -7.92
N VAL A 35 -4.63 -3.66 -7.27
CA VAL A 35 -5.38 -2.57 -7.91
C VAL A 35 -4.59 -1.98 -9.08
N MET A 36 -3.30 -1.71 -8.90
CA MET A 36 -2.47 -1.23 -10.01
C MET A 36 -2.42 -2.22 -11.18
N TYR A 37 -2.30 -3.52 -10.89
CA TYR A 37 -2.31 -4.57 -11.91
C TYR A 37 -3.61 -4.57 -12.72
N SER A 38 -4.77 -4.48 -12.04
CA SER A 38 -6.09 -4.43 -12.70
C SER A 38 -6.29 -3.18 -13.57
N LEU A 39 -5.57 -2.10 -13.28
CA LEU A 39 -5.55 -0.86 -14.06
C LEU A 39 -4.51 -0.88 -15.20
N GLY A 40 -3.94 -2.05 -15.55
CA GLY A 40 -2.92 -2.17 -16.58
C GLY A 40 -1.51 -1.80 -16.12
N GLY A 41 -1.27 -1.76 -14.82
CA GLY A 41 0.05 -1.55 -14.20
C GLY A 41 0.43 -0.09 -14.00
N GLU A 42 -0.47 0.86 -14.25
CA GLU A 42 -0.21 2.28 -14.06
C GLU A 42 -1.34 3.02 -13.36
N ALA A 43 -1.00 3.82 -12.35
CA ALA A 43 -1.97 4.64 -11.63
C ALA A 43 -1.32 5.85 -10.94
N THR A 44 -2.11 6.87 -10.65
CA THR A 44 -1.75 7.94 -9.71
C THR A 44 -2.09 7.54 -8.29
N CYS A 45 -1.37 8.07 -7.30
CA CYS A 45 -1.72 7.85 -5.87
C CYS A 45 -3.14 8.35 -5.54
N LYS A 46 -3.64 9.38 -6.25
CA LYS A 46 -5.02 9.85 -6.11
C LYS A 46 -6.01 8.77 -6.53
N LYS A 47 -5.83 8.19 -7.73
CA LYS A 47 -6.70 7.12 -8.24
C LYS A 47 -6.67 5.87 -7.36
N LEU A 48 -5.49 5.50 -6.86
CA LEU A 48 -5.34 4.40 -5.92
C LEU A 48 -6.06 4.67 -4.61
N GLY A 49 -5.95 5.89 -4.08
CA GLY A 49 -6.67 6.31 -2.87
C GLY A 49 -8.18 6.22 -3.03
N GLU A 50 -8.72 6.67 -4.17
CA GLU A 50 -10.16 6.59 -4.48
C GLU A 50 -10.67 5.13 -4.52
N ILE A 51 -9.89 4.20 -5.12
CA ILE A 51 -10.30 2.78 -5.25
C ILE A 51 -10.15 2.04 -3.93
N LEU A 52 -9.08 2.33 -3.17
CA LEU A 52 -8.75 1.64 -1.92
C LEU A 52 -9.43 2.27 -0.69
N ASP A 53 -10.23 3.32 -0.88
CA ASP A 53 -10.82 4.12 0.19
C ASP A 53 -9.78 4.61 1.21
N ARG A 54 -8.68 5.17 0.68
CA ARG A 54 -7.53 5.67 1.46
C ARG A 54 -7.11 7.04 0.98
N HIS A 55 -6.48 7.80 1.86
CA HIS A 55 -5.87 9.07 1.44
C HIS A 55 -4.69 8.82 0.49
N SER A 56 -4.51 9.67 -0.51
CA SER A 56 -3.44 9.53 -1.52
C SER A 56 -2.02 9.48 -0.93
N SER A 57 -1.78 10.16 0.21
CA SER A 57 -0.51 10.09 0.94
C SER A 57 -0.25 8.71 1.54
N SER A 58 -1.28 7.95 1.91
CA SER A 58 -1.14 6.57 2.38
C SER A 58 -0.63 5.69 1.24
N CYS A 59 -1.20 5.80 0.05
CA CYS A 59 -0.73 5.06 -1.13
C CYS A 59 0.73 5.43 -1.49
N LEU A 60 1.07 6.73 -1.37
CA LEU A 60 2.45 7.19 -1.56
C LEU A 60 3.41 6.52 -0.57
N ASN A 61 3.02 6.41 0.70
CA ASN A 61 3.85 5.80 1.74
C ASN A 61 3.98 4.28 1.57
N ILE A 62 2.90 3.58 1.19
CA ILE A 62 2.95 2.14 0.86
C ILE A 62 3.98 1.89 -0.24
N GLY A 63 3.91 2.65 -1.34
CA GLY A 63 4.85 2.50 -2.45
C GLY A 63 6.31 2.82 -2.07
N LYS A 64 6.54 3.86 -1.27
CA LYS A 64 7.87 4.18 -0.74
C LYS A 64 8.41 3.09 0.18
N ASN A 65 7.56 2.55 1.06
CA ASN A 65 7.95 1.49 2.00
C ASN A 65 8.25 0.19 1.27
N LEU A 66 7.49 -0.18 0.24
CA LEU A 66 7.81 -1.30 -0.64
C LEU A 66 9.23 -1.14 -1.23
N GLY A 67 9.52 0.01 -1.83
CA GLY A 67 10.85 0.29 -2.38
C GLY A 67 11.96 0.26 -1.31
N ARG A 68 11.69 0.77 -0.11
CA ARG A 68 12.66 0.74 1.00
C ARG A 68 12.96 -0.70 1.42
N ARG A 69 11.95 -1.55 1.60
CA ARG A 69 12.13 -2.97 1.96
C ARG A 69 12.89 -3.73 0.88
N ALA A 70 12.52 -3.51 -0.39
CA ALA A 70 13.23 -4.11 -1.53
C ALA A 70 14.70 -3.67 -1.57
N LYS A 71 14.99 -2.39 -1.35
CA LYS A 71 16.37 -1.89 -1.27
C LYS A 71 17.21 -2.68 -0.27
N TYR A 72 16.71 -2.83 0.96
CA TYR A 72 17.45 -3.53 2.01
C TYR A 72 17.54 -5.03 1.74
N LYS A 73 16.47 -5.65 1.26
CA LYS A 73 16.44 -7.08 0.94
C LYS A 73 17.47 -7.44 -0.14
N PHE A 74 17.59 -6.61 -1.18
CA PHE A 74 18.46 -6.87 -2.34
C PHE A 74 19.77 -6.08 -2.28
N ASN A 75 20.06 -5.42 -1.17
CA ASN A 75 21.28 -4.63 -0.96
C ASN A 75 21.57 -3.65 -2.11
N LEU A 76 20.55 -2.91 -2.54
CA LEU A 76 20.66 -2.00 -3.69
C LEU A 76 21.35 -0.69 -3.28
N ALA A 77 22.11 -0.12 -4.23
CA ALA A 77 22.64 1.22 -4.09
C ALA A 77 21.49 2.26 -3.98
N PRO A 78 21.66 3.33 -3.18
CA PRO A 78 20.66 4.37 -3.06
C PRO A 78 20.50 5.13 -4.38
N TYR A 79 19.25 5.35 -4.82
CA TYR A 79 18.97 6.28 -5.89
C TYR A 79 18.73 7.68 -5.30
N MET A 80 19.61 8.61 -5.64
CA MET A 80 19.57 9.98 -5.13
C MET A 80 18.95 10.94 -6.16
N ASP A 81 18.00 11.76 -5.73
CA ASP A 81 17.46 12.89 -6.47
C ASP A 81 17.84 14.15 -5.68
N GLY A 82 18.95 14.77 -6.07
CA GLY A 82 19.65 15.77 -5.29
C GLY A 82 20.12 15.19 -3.94
N LYS A 83 19.63 15.75 -2.84
CA LYS A 83 19.94 15.28 -1.47
C LYS A 83 18.95 14.26 -0.92
N THR A 84 17.93 13.86 -1.70
CA THR A 84 16.84 13.01 -1.23
C THR A 84 16.91 11.63 -1.88
N GLU A 85 16.91 10.59 -1.06
CA GLU A 85 16.80 9.22 -1.54
C GLU A 85 15.36 8.91 -1.98
N ARG A 86 15.21 8.32 -3.16
CA ARG A 86 13.91 7.97 -3.77
C ARG A 86 13.73 6.46 -3.82
N PHE A 87 12.98 5.91 -2.90
CA PHE A 87 12.71 4.46 -2.82
C PHE A 87 11.69 3.97 -3.85
N PHE A 88 10.70 4.79 -4.21
CA PHE A 88 9.62 4.38 -5.12
C PHE A 88 10.12 4.02 -6.52
N VAL A 89 11.32 4.47 -6.90
CA VAL A 89 11.92 4.16 -8.20
C VAL A 89 12.31 2.70 -8.35
N ILE A 90 12.40 1.96 -7.24
CA ILE A 90 12.74 0.54 -7.24
C ILE A 90 11.58 -0.29 -7.80
N PRO A 91 10.35 -0.24 -7.25
CA PRO A 91 9.20 -0.97 -7.81
C PRO A 91 8.54 -0.26 -9.00
N PHE A 92 8.71 1.07 -9.16
CA PHE A 92 7.93 1.84 -10.12
C PHE A 92 8.78 2.74 -11.00
N LEU A 93 8.29 2.95 -12.22
CA LEU A 93 8.69 4.04 -13.09
C LEU A 93 7.75 5.21 -12.84
N GLY A 94 8.29 6.38 -12.49
CA GLY A 94 7.49 7.57 -12.29
C GLY A 94 7.43 8.42 -13.56
N ARG A 95 6.25 8.88 -13.95
CA ARG A 95 6.10 9.84 -15.04
C ARG A 95 5.09 10.94 -14.74
N ARG A 96 5.30 12.08 -15.37
CA ARG A 96 4.32 13.16 -15.38
C ARG A 96 3.26 12.87 -16.43
N ILE A 97 1.99 12.99 -16.02
CA ILE A 97 0.84 12.90 -16.92
C ILE A 97 0.03 14.18 -16.82
N TYR A 98 -0.74 14.50 -17.85
CA TYR A 98 -1.70 15.62 -17.83
C TYR A 98 -3.11 15.03 -17.93
N GLN A 99 -3.95 15.42 -16.98
CA GLN A 99 -5.35 15.03 -16.93
C GLN A 99 -6.18 16.21 -16.48
N ASP A 100 -7.26 16.54 -17.23
CA ASP A 100 -8.16 17.67 -16.95
C ASP A 100 -7.40 19.00 -16.77
N GLY A 101 -6.39 19.25 -17.61
CA GLY A 101 -5.56 20.45 -17.56
C GLY A 101 -4.60 20.54 -16.36
N LYS A 102 -4.55 19.51 -15.51
CA LYS A 102 -3.66 19.45 -14.34
C LYS A 102 -2.53 18.44 -14.57
N GLN A 103 -1.32 18.83 -14.16
CA GLN A 103 -0.19 17.94 -14.14
C GLN A 103 -0.29 17.02 -12.92
N LEU A 104 -0.30 15.72 -13.16
CA LEU A 104 -0.26 14.66 -12.15
C LEU A 104 1.00 13.84 -12.26
N TYR A 105 1.32 13.11 -11.21
CA TYR A 105 2.41 12.16 -11.19
C TYR A 105 1.85 10.74 -11.12
N SER A 106 2.23 9.92 -12.11
CA SER A 106 1.79 8.53 -12.23
C SER A 106 2.94 7.57 -11.94
N TRP A 107 2.63 6.45 -11.34
CA TRP A 107 3.53 5.32 -11.17
C TRP A 107 3.12 4.18 -12.10
N LYS A 108 4.11 3.67 -12.82
CA LYS A 108 3.97 2.46 -13.62
C LYS A 108 4.81 1.34 -12.99
N ILE A 109 4.22 0.18 -12.73
CA ILE A 109 4.92 -0.99 -12.24
C ILE A 109 6.01 -1.39 -13.23
N ARG A 110 7.21 -1.74 -12.73
CA ARG A 110 8.29 -2.25 -13.58
C ARG A 110 7.93 -3.60 -14.17
N SER A 111 8.47 -3.92 -15.33
CA SER A 111 8.15 -5.14 -16.10
C SER A 111 8.34 -6.41 -15.29
N GLU A 112 9.45 -6.54 -14.58
CA GLU A 112 9.80 -7.73 -13.79
C GLU A 112 8.83 -7.91 -12.62
N LEU A 113 8.44 -6.82 -11.96
CA LEU A 113 7.44 -6.84 -10.89
C LEU A 113 6.04 -7.15 -11.44
N MET A 114 5.71 -6.62 -12.63
CA MET A 114 4.44 -6.90 -13.30
C MET A 114 4.30 -8.38 -13.67
N GLU A 115 5.37 -8.99 -14.21
CA GLU A 115 5.40 -10.43 -14.50
C GLU A 115 5.36 -11.29 -13.23
N ALA A 116 5.98 -10.84 -12.14
CA ALA A 116 5.87 -11.52 -10.85
C ALA A 116 4.42 -11.56 -10.34
N LEU A 117 3.71 -10.43 -10.45
CA LEU A 117 2.30 -10.33 -10.06
C LEU A 117 1.40 -11.21 -10.92
N LYS A 118 1.66 -11.29 -12.23
CA LYS A 118 0.92 -12.17 -13.16
C LYS A 118 1.02 -13.65 -12.76
N GLY A 119 2.17 -14.07 -12.24
CA GLY A 119 2.40 -15.43 -11.74
C GLY A 119 1.90 -15.68 -10.32
N MET A 120 1.26 -14.71 -9.68
CA MET A 120 0.65 -14.83 -8.35
C MET A 120 -0.88 -14.91 -8.45
N ASP A 121 -1.49 -15.71 -7.55
CA ASP A 121 -2.95 -15.79 -7.44
C ASP A 121 -3.50 -14.54 -6.75
N LEU A 122 -3.60 -13.45 -7.52
CA LEU A 122 -4.06 -12.16 -7.01
C LEU A 122 -5.54 -12.17 -6.58
N GLU A 123 -6.34 -13.14 -7.04
CA GLU A 123 -7.76 -13.24 -6.67
C GLU A 123 -7.91 -13.67 -5.20
N LYS A 124 -6.99 -14.48 -4.70
CA LYS A 124 -6.96 -14.88 -3.28
C LYS A 124 -6.48 -13.79 -2.35
N ILE A 125 -5.92 -12.71 -2.87
CA ILE A 125 -5.59 -11.53 -2.09
C ILE A 125 -6.92 -10.79 -1.87
N GLN A 126 -7.51 -10.97 -0.69
CA GLN A 126 -8.67 -10.17 -0.31
C GLN A 126 -8.23 -8.71 -0.30
N LEU A 127 -8.94 -7.88 -1.07
CA LEU A 127 -8.85 -6.43 -0.88
C LEU A 127 -9.34 -6.21 0.55
N GLY A 128 -8.42 -5.85 1.43
CA GLY A 128 -8.74 -5.60 2.82
C GLY A 128 -9.72 -4.44 2.90
N LYS A 129 -11.00 -4.74 2.73
CA LYS A 129 -12.01 -3.95 3.42
C LYS A 129 -11.61 -4.11 4.86
N GLN A 130 -11.11 -3.03 5.48
CA GLN A 130 -11.13 -2.97 6.92
C GLN A 130 -12.58 -3.23 7.30
N ASN A 131 -12.90 -4.45 7.74
CA ASN A 131 -14.24 -4.82 8.20
C ASN A 131 -14.63 -4.06 9.48
N THR A 132 -13.76 -3.17 9.91
CA THR A 132 -14.02 -2.27 11.02
C THR A 132 -14.44 -0.93 10.46
N ASP A 133 -15.70 -0.55 10.60
CA ASP A 133 -16.19 0.83 10.45
C ASP A 133 -15.52 1.80 11.46
N ILE A 134 -14.42 1.36 12.06
CA ILE A 134 -13.75 2.04 13.16
C ILE A 134 -12.40 2.56 12.64
N SER A 135 -12.25 3.87 12.62
CA SER A 135 -10.97 4.51 12.39
C SER A 135 -9.97 4.16 13.50
N LYS A 136 -8.72 3.80 13.14
CA LYS A 136 -7.64 3.58 14.12
C LYS A 136 -7.35 4.80 14.99
N ASN A 137 -7.79 5.98 14.57
CA ASN A 137 -7.70 7.24 15.30
C ASN A 137 -9.11 7.71 15.72
N THR A 138 -9.79 6.93 16.55
CA THR A 138 -11.12 7.27 17.07
C THR A 138 -11.00 7.90 18.45
N ILE A 139 -11.60 9.08 18.64
CA ILE A 139 -11.71 9.75 19.95
C ILE A 139 -13.14 9.58 20.46
N LEU A 140 -13.28 8.96 21.64
CA LEU A 140 -14.56 8.79 22.30
C LEU A 140 -14.88 10.02 23.15
N TYR A 141 -15.90 10.76 22.76
CA TYR A 141 -16.36 11.98 23.46
C TYR A 141 -17.66 11.69 24.24
N GLY A 142 -17.80 12.30 25.41
CA GLY A 142 -19.04 12.21 26.20
C GLY A 142 -18.83 12.50 27.70
N PRO A 143 -19.92 12.76 28.47
CA PRO A 143 -19.83 13.02 29.89
C PRO A 143 -19.31 11.81 30.70
N PRO A 144 -18.87 12.01 31.95
CA PRO A 144 -18.47 10.89 32.83
C PRO A 144 -19.60 9.84 32.99
N GLY A 145 -19.22 8.56 33.09
CA GLY A 145 -20.19 7.47 33.28
C GLY A 145 -20.86 6.91 32.02
N THR A 146 -20.55 7.41 30.81
CA THR A 146 -21.13 6.95 29.52
C THR A 146 -20.45 5.70 28.94
N GLY A 147 -19.70 4.93 29.75
CA GLY A 147 -19.06 3.70 29.28
C GLY A 147 -17.91 3.88 28.32
N LYS A 148 -17.28 5.07 28.26
CA LYS A 148 -16.15 5.32 27.33
C LYS A 148 -15.02 4.33 27.46
N THR A 149 -14.60 4.00 28.69
CA THR A 149 -13.52 3.04 28.94
C THR A 149 -13.88 1.64 28.45
N TYR A 150 -15.11 1.18 28.71
CA TYR A 150 -15.61 -0.09 28.19
C TYR A 150 -15.61 -0.11 26.66
N ASN A 151 -16.15 0.92 26.04
CA ASN A 151 -16.17 1.03 24.58
C ASN A 151 -14.76 1.12 23.98
N THR A 152 -13.78 1.76 24.64
CA THR A 152 -12.38 1.79 24.17
C THR A 152 -11.81 0.38 24.03
N VAL A 153 -12.07 -0.50 24.99
CA VAL A 153 -11.62 -1.91 24.93
C VAL A 153 -12.29 -2.62 23.75
N MET A 154 -13.59 -2.46 23.58
CA MET A 154 -14.35 -3.06 22.48
C MET A 154 -13.85 -2.59 21.10
N TYR A 155 -13.57 -1.29 20.96
CA TYR A 155 -12.96 -0.74 19.75
C TYR A 155 -11.56 -1.29 19.49
N ALA A 156 -10.73 -1.42 20.56
CA ALA A 156 -9.39 -1.97 20.42
C ALA A 156 -9.42 -3.44 19.96
N VAL A 157 -10.29 -4.26 20.55
CA VAL A 157 -10.48 -5.67 20.17
C VAL A 157 -10.98 -5.76 18.72
N ALA A 158 -11.97 -4.95 18.31
CA ALA A 158 -12.48 -4.91 16.95
C ALA A 158 -11.39 -4.58 15.93
N ILE A 159 -10.52 -3.64 16.26
CA ILE A 159 -9.38 -3.26 15.39
C ILE A 159 -8.34 -4.37 15.32
N ILE A 160 -7.98 -4.99 16.44
CA ILE A 160 -6.96 -6.05 16.53
C ILE A 160 -7.42 -7.32 15.81
N GLU A 161 -8.68 -7.72 16.04
CA GLU A 161 -9.25 -8.94 15.46
C GLU A 161 -9.85 -8.73 14.08
N ASN A 162 -9.83 -7.48 13.56
CA ASN A 162 -10.44 -7.11 12.28
C ASN A 162 -11.91 -7.55 12.16
N LYS A 163 -12.65 -7.47 13.27
CA LYS A 163 -14.08 -7.81 13.38
C LYS A 163 -14.93 -6.54 13.43
N LYS A 164 -16.21 -6.65 13.06
CA LYS A 164 -17.18 -5.57 13.31
C LYS A 164 -17.47 -5.42 14.79
N LEU A 165 -17.69 -4.18 15.23
CA LEU A 165 -18.01 -3.89 16.62
C LEU A 165 -19.26 -4.63 17.11
N GLU A 166 -20.22 -4.86 16.22
CA GLU A 166 -21.46 -5.59 16.52
C GLU A 166 -21.21 -7.08 16.82
N ASP A 167 -20.22 -7.68 16.16
CA ASP A 167 -19.87 -9.09 16.37
C ASP A 167 -19.19 -9.28 17.73
N ILE A 168 -18.35 -8.34 18.15
CA ILE A 168 -17.66 -8.36 19.45
C ILE A 168 -18.62 -8.12 20.62
N LYS A 169 -19.67 -7.34 20.43
CA LYS A 169 -20.69 -7.10 21.46
C LYS A 169 -21.59 -8.30 21.72
N ARG A 170 -21.56 -9.32 20.88
CA ARG A 170 -22.36 -10.54 20.99
C ARG A 170 -21.62 -11.71 21.63
N GLU A 171 -20.30 -11.64 21.74
CA GLU A 171 -19.45 -12.55 22.48
C GLU A 171 -19.35 -12.12 23.95
#